data_27bb7befa0bf5f03c31566c5dd46552f
#
_entry.id   27bb7befa0bf5f03c31566c5dd46552f
#
_cell.length_a   1.000
_cell.length_b   1.000
_cell.length_c   1.000
_cell.angle_alpha   90.00
_cell.angle_beta   90.00
_cell.angle_gamma   90.00
#
_symmetry.space_group_name_H-M   'P 1'
#
loop_
_entity.id
_entity.type
_entity.pdbx_description
1 polymer ?
#
loop_
_entity_poly.entity_id
_entity_poly.type
_entity_poly.pdbx_seq_one_letter_code
_entity_poly.pdbx_strand_id
1 'polypeptide(L)'
;MNKLKVFCFTVFIVVISVIQSHASIFLQDTTADGDADLVPFTQSLAQTGSGVPGDFEVLMCATTSNGANSFLDPTPGPFSTLDQGSCGGGGDCILGIFTRFDDSPDETDNFCNWTVATRVFGAGSFRYSGVDTDDPVIGFDCDTGSGIIATAPSIFTEAGSVVIRIFSSGALNPVMLDNQANQELQGSFTAVSVAGGQEFVLIHGESFAFQEEGPTGTDELNIEITADWRACTIALRMEPTNIPTLSEWGLGIFAALFGIAAVWVLRRRAVRA
;
A
#
# COMPACT_ATOMS: atom_id res chain seq x y z
N MET A 1 4.65 -40.99 35.86
CA MET A 1 5.40 -40.62 34.61
C MET A 1 4.57 -39.96 33.53
N ASN A 2 3.27 -40.24 33.39
CA ASN A 2 2.46 -39.69 32.29
C ASN A 2 2.09 -38.20 32.39
N LYS A 3 1.89 -37.67 33.62
CA LYS A 3 1.51 -36.25 33.82
C LYS A 3 2.61 -35.24 33.42
N LEU A 4 3.88 -35.61 33.62
CA LEU A 4 5.02 -34.76 33.26
C LEU A 4 5.19 -34.66 31.72
N LYS A 5 4.93 -35.75 30.98
CA LYS A 5 5.01 -35.79 29.52
C LYS A 5 3.94 -34.91 28.85
N VAL A 6 2.71 -34.93 29.41
CA VAL A 6 1.60 -34.09 28.91
C VAL A 6 1.88 -32.60 29.15
N PHE A 7 2.42 -32.24 30.30
CA PHE A 7 2.76 -30.86 30.63
C PHE A 7 3.85 -30.30 29.71
N CYS A 8 4.93 -31.06 29.47
CA CYS A 8 5.97 -30.64 28.54
C CYS A 8 5.47 -30.48 27.10
N PHE A 9 4.56 -31.35 26.65
CA PHE A 9 3.99 -31.29 25.32
C PHE A 9 3.08 -30.07 25.13
N THR A 10 2.25 -29.77 26.17
CA THR A 10 1.37 -28.60 26.16
C THR A 10 2.14 -27.28 26.15
N VAL A 11 3.21 -27.17 26.94
CA VAL A 11 4.08 -25.99 26.96
C VAL A 11 4.80 -25.82 25.61
N PHE A 12 5.21 -26.91 24.96
CA PHE A 12 5.86 -26.87 23.66
C PHE A 12 4.91 -26.40 22.56
N ILE A 13 3.64 -26.85 22.56
CA ILE A 13 2.62 -26.41 21.59
C ILE A 13 2.28 -24.93 21.79
N VAL A 14 2.14 -24.45 23.03
CA VAL A 14 1.86 -23.03 23.31
C VAL A 14 3.02 -22.14 22.86
N VAL A 15 4.27 -22.56 23.04
CA VAL A 15 5.46 -21.82 22.59
C VAL A 15 5.52 -21.75 21.06
N ILE A 16 5.19 -22.83 20.33
CA ILE A 16 5.19 -22.83 18.87
C ILE A 16 4.06 -21.94 18.32
N SER A 17 2.89 -21.90 18.97
CA SER A 17 1.76 -21.09 18.53
C SER A 17 2.00 -19.57 18.66
N VAL A 18 2.91 -19.13 19.54
CA VAL A 18 3.23 -17.71 19.74
C VAL A 18 4.26 -17.19 18.72
N ILE A 19 4.97 -18.08 18.00
CA ILE A 19 6.06 -17.69 17.09
C ILE A 19 5.55 -17.22 15.72
N GLN A 20 4.25 -17.28 15.42
CA GLN A 20 3.70 -16.98 14.09
C GLN A 20 2.94 -15.65 13.97
N SER A 21 3.15 -14.68 14.84
CA SER A 21 2.67 -13.33 14.55
C SER A 21 3.66 -12.64 13.58
N HIS A 22 3.48 -12.87 12.29
CA HIS A 22 4.14 -12.03 11.30
C HIS A 22 3.46 -10.66 11.31
N ALA A 23 4.23 -9.59 11.35
CA ALA A 23 3.72 -8.31 10.91
C ALA A 23 3.32 -8.45 9.44
N SER A 24 2.26 -7.81 9.06
CA SER A 24 1.82 -7.76 7.67
C SER A 24 1.26 -6.37 7.42
N ILE A 25 1.47 -5.88 6.21
CA ILE A 25 0.81 -4.66 5.76
C ILE A 25 -0.63 -5.04 5.42
N PHE A 26 -1.59 -4.31 5.99
CA PHE A 26 -3.01 -4.51 5.72
C PHE A 26 -3.58 -3.30 5.00
N LEU A 27 -4.22 -3.53 3.87
CA LEU A 27 -5.07 -2.52 3.25
C LEU A 27 -6.26 -2.24 4.17
N GLN A 28 -6.38 -0.98 4.61
CA GLN A 28 -7.46 -0.53 5.49
C GLN A 28 -8.63 0.01 4.69
N ASP A 29 -8.33 0.81 3.66
CA ASP A 29 -9.34 1.45 2.83
C ASP A 29 -8.84 1.71 1.41
N THR A 30 -9.77 1.78 0.47
CA THR A 30 -9.55 2.22 -0.91
C THR A 30 -10.73 3.05 -1.36
N THR A 31 -10.47 4.23 -1.89
CA THR A 31 -11.49 5.12 -2.42
C THR A 31 -11.12 5.65 -3.78
N ALA A 32 -12.13 5.99 -4.59
CA ALA A 32 -11.93 6.65 -5.87
C ALA A 32 -13.08 7.59 -6.18
N ASP A 33 -12.77 8.69 -6.86
CA ASP A 33 -13.75 9.67 -7.34
C ASP A 33 -13.31 10.23 -8.69
N GLY A 34 -14.27 10.65 -9.50
CA GLY A 34 -14.03 11.31 -10.78
C GLY A 34 -15.14 12.32 -11.07
N ASP A 35 -14.75 13.52 -11.48
CA ASP A 35 -15.67 14.60 -11.82
C ASP A 35 -15.40 15.14 -13.23
N ALA A 36 -16.46 15.53 -13.92
CA ALA A 36 -16.47 15.93 -15.33
C ALA A 36 -16.90 17.37 -15.56
N ASP A 37 -17.13 18.14 -14.51
CA ASP A 37 -17.48 19.55 -14.62
C ASP A 37 -16.24 20.45 -14.57
N LEU A 38 -16.41 21.76 -14.87
CA LEU A 38 -15.35 22.74 -14.67
C LEU A 38 -14.98 22.80 -13.19
N VAL A 39 -13.91 22.11 -12.84
CA VAL A 39 -13.46 21.98 -11.45
C VAL A 39 -12.46 23.08 -11.15
N PRO A 40 -12.76 23.95 -10.17
CA PRO A 40 -11.83 25.01 -9.80
C PRO A 40 -10.70 24.41 -8.95
N PHE A 41 -9.49 24.45 -9.37
CA PHE A 41 -8.21 24.25 -8.65
C PHE A 41 -8.14 23.18 -7.54
N THR A 42 -9.25 22.64 -7.04
CA THR A 42 -9.30 21.71 -5.91
C THR A 42 -10.48 20.76 -6.03
N GLN A 43 -10.25 19.46 -5.87
CA GLN A 43 -11.28 18.43 -5.79
C GLN A 43 -11.09 17.58 -4.55
N SER A 44 -12.20 17.29 -3.89
CA SER A 44 -12.26 16.42 -2.72
C SER A 44 -12.35 14.95 -3.14
N LEU A 45 -11.59 14.12 -2.48
CA LEU A 45 -11.76 12.66 -2.46
C LEU A 45 -12.27 12.27 -1.08
N ALA A 46 -13.55 11.94 -0.98
CA ALA A 46 -14.13 11.49 0.28
C ALA A 46 -13.54 10.14 0.67
N GLN A 47 -13.00 10.04 1.87
CA GLN A 47 -12.52 8.78 2.42
C GLN A 47 -13.65 8.04 3.15
N THR A 48 -13.75 6.73 2.97
CA THR A 48 -14.82 5.92 3.56
C THR A 48 -14.48 5.30 4.91
N GLY A 49 -13.27 5.47 5.40
CA GLY A 49 -12.80 4.91 6.68
C GLY A 49 -12.32 5.97 7.67
N SER A 50 -12.49 5.72 8.97
CA SER A 50 -11.75 6.46 9.99
C SER A 50 -10.30 6.00 9.95
N GLY A 51 -9.37 6.84 9.50
CA GLY A 51 -7.94 6.59 9.61
C GLY A 51 -7.54 6.28 11.05
N VAL A 52 -6.58 5.42 11.21
CA VAL A 52 -5.92 5.21 12.49
C VAL A 52 -4.60 5.99 12.44
N PRO A 53 -4.28 6.80 13.47
CA PRO A 53 -2.99 7.48 13.51
C PRO A 53 -1.85 6.50 13.27
N GLY A 54 -0.98 6.81 12.31
CA GLY A 54 0.12 5.95 11.88
C GLY A 54 -0.17 5.10 10.64
N ASP A 55 -1.40 5.13 10.09
CA ASP A 55 -1.66 4.53 8.78
C ASP A 55 -0.91 5.31 7.68
N PHE A 56 -0.39 4.57 6.71
CA PHE A 56 0.28 5.13 5.54
C PHE A 56 -0.69 5.27 4.38
N GLU A 57 -0.75 6.46 3.82
CA GLU A 57 -1.64 6.77 2.71
C GLU A 57 -0.86 7.03 1.42
N VAL A 58 -1.36 6.47 0.32
CA VAL A 58 -0.93 6.76 -1.05
C VAL A 58 -2.11 7.38 -1.77
N LEU A 59 -2.02 8.69 -2.07
CA LEU A 59 -3.01 9.45 -2.80
C LEU A 59 -2.56 9.63 -4.26
N MET A 60 -3.45 9.37 -5.18
CA MET A 60 -3.23 9.51 -6.61
C MET A 60 -4.23 10.49 -7.20
N CYS A 61 -3.71 11.47 -7.93
CA CYS A 61 -4.51 12.49 -8.60
C CYS A 61 -4.19 12.51 -10.08
N ALA A 62 -5.20 12.51 -10.92
CA ALA A 62 -5.04 12.59 -12.38
C ALA A 62 -5.95 13.66 -12.97
N THR A 63 -5.47 14.37 -13.96
CA THR A 63 -6.24 15.39 -14.71
C THR A 63 -5.76 15.47 -16.16
N THR A 64 -6.59 16.04 -17.05
CA THR A 64 -6.15 16.34 -18.40
C THR A 64 -5.04 17.39 -18.38
N SER A 65 -4.04 17.19 -19.25
CA SER A 65 -2.95 18.14 -19.44
C SER A 65 -3.27 19.13 -20.55
N ASN A 66 -3.11 20.40 -20.26
CA ASN A 66 -3.05 21.45 -21.30
C ASN A 66 -1.64 22.04 -21.45
N GLY A 67 -0.63 21.29 -21.03
CA GLY A 67 0.78 21.68 -21.07
C GLY A 67 1.24 22.66 -19.98
N ALA A 68 0.32 23.23 -19.22
CA ALA A 68 0.60 24.19 -18.15
C ALA A 68 0.17 23.70 -16.76
N ASN A 69 -0.55 22.58 -16.70
CA ASN A 69 -1.02 22.02 -15.42
C ASN A 69 0.10 21.35 -14.66
N SER A 70 0.08 21.52 -13.35
CA SER A 70 0.84 20.75 -12.37
C SER A 70 0.03 20.61 -11.11
N PHE A 71 0.20 19.51 -10.38
CA PHE A 71 -0.40 19.39 -9.06
C PHE A 71 0.36 20.25 -8.06
N LEU A 72 -0.38 20.79 -7.12
CA LEU A 72 0.11 21.37 -5.87
C LEU A 72 0.03 20.31 -4.78
N ASP A 73 0.69 20.55 -3.66
CA ASP A 73 0.61 19.65 -2.52
C ASP A 73 -0.86 19.44 -2.10
N PRO A 74 -1.30 18.19 -1.95
CA PRO A 74 -2.66 17.89 -1.50
C PRO A 74 -2.90 18.40 -0.07
N THR A 75 -4.16 18.56 0.27
CA THR A 75 -4.61 18.96 1.62
C THR A 75 -5.68 17.97 2.12
N PRO A 76 -5.88 17.81 3.44
CA PRO A 76 -5.12 18.39 4.55
C PRO A 76 -3.80 17.66 4.82
N GLY A 77 -2.90 18.33 5.52
CA GLY A 77 -1.66 17.76 6.05
C GLY A 77 -0.47 17.75 5.09
N PRO A 78 0.70 17.40 5.60
CA PRO A 78 1.92 17.36 4.81
C PRO A 78 1.99 16.08 3.98
N PHE A 79 1.58 16.15 2.73
CA PHE A 79 1.90 15.12 1.76
C PHE A 79 3.32 15.30 1.21
N SER A 80 4.02 14.20 1.02
CA SER A 80 5.27 14.14 0.26
C SER A 80 4.95 13.77 -1.17
N THR A 81 5.42 14.54 -2.14
CA THR A 81 5.31 14.18 -3.57
C THR A 81 6.26 13.04 -3.88
N LEU A 82 5.73 11.88 -4.22
CA LEU A 82 6.52 10.74 -4.68
C LEU A 82 6.86 10.89 -6.16
N ASP A 83 5.85 11.26 -6.97
CA ASP A 83 6.02 11.50 -8.40
C ASP A 83 4.96 12.48 -8.94
N GLN A 84 5.33 13.17 -10.01
CA GLN A 84 4.41 13.95 -10.82
C GLN A 84 4.91 14.01 -12.25
N GLY A 85 4.06 13.59 -13.19
CA GLY A 85 4.47 13.61 -14.60
C GLY A 85 3.31 13.48 -15.58
N SER A 86 3.58 13.90 -16.83
CA SER A 86 2.62 13.77 -17.91
C SER A 86 2.53 12.32 -18.42
N CYS A 87 1.40 11.99 -19.01
CA CYS A 87 1.19 10.75 -19.72
C CYS A 87 1.77 10.91 -21.14
N GLY A 88 2.72 10.05 -21.53
CA GLY A 88 3.27 9.98 -22.87
C GLY A 88 3.80 11.28 -23.47
N GLY A 89 4.02 11.27 -24.78
CA GLY A 89 4.60 12.41 -25.52
C GLY A 89 3.62 13.50 -25.94
N GLY A 90 2.32 13.21 -25.98
CA GLY A 90 1.24 14.17 -26.31
C GLY A 90 0.76 14.97 -25.11
N GLY A 91 0.97 14.45 -23.92
CA GLY A 91 0.63 15.12 -22.66
C GLY A 91 -0.87 15.20 -22.40
N ASP A 92 -1.64 14.19 -22.81
CA ASP A 92 -3.11 14.21 -22.67
C ASP A 92 -3.58 14.11 -21.22
N CYS A 93 -2.73 13.60 -20.32
CA CYS A 93 -3.00 13.59 -18.89
C CYS A 93 -1.76 13.88 -18.05
N ILE A 94 -1.98 14.23 -16.79
CA ILE A 94 -0.96 14.34 -15.75
C ILE A 94 -1.40 13.44 -14.59
N LEU A 95 -0.45 12.66 -14.06
CA LEU A 95 -0.58 11.88 -12.84
C LEU A 95 0.31 12.47 -11.75
N GLY A 96 -0.25 12.69 -10.57
CA GLY A 96 0.48 13.00 -9.34
C GLY A 96 0.28 11.88 -8.32
N ILE A 97 1.35 11.48 -7.66
CA ILE A 97 1.35 10.46 -6.60
C ILE A 97 1.95 11.09 -5.35
N PHE A 98 1.20 11.02 -4.26
CA PHE A 98 1.54 11.65 -3.01
C PHE A 98 1.40 10.64 -1.87
N THR A 99 2.25 10.80 -0.86
CA THR A 99 2.27 9.89 0.29
C THR A 99 2.31 10.67 1.60
N ARG A 100 1.70 10.12 2.65
CA ARG A 100 1.82 10.61 4.04
C ARG A 100 1.58 9.49 5.04
N PHE A 101 2.01 9.73 6.28
CA PHE A 101 1.43 9.06 7.44
C PHE A 101 0.26 9.89 7.96
N ASP A 102 -0.84 9.22 8.26
CA ASP A 102 -2.03 9.87 8.80
C ASP A 102 -1.80 10.22 10.27
N ASP A 103 -1.84 11.50 10.59
CA ASP A 103 -1.62 12.03 11.94
C ASP A 103 -2.94 12.23 12.72
N SER A 104 -4.07 12.19 12.01
CA SER A 104 -5.38 12.54 12.57
C SER A 104 -6.44 11.49 12.24
N PRO A 105 -7.11 10.92 13.23
CA PRO A 105 -8.19 9.96 13.00
C PRO A 105 -9.48 10.62 12.43
N ASP A 106 -9.54 11.93 12.39
CA ASP A 106 -10.74 12.68 12.04
C ASP A 106 -10.70 13.25 10.60
N GLU A 107 -9.61 13.01 9.85
CA GLU A 107 -9.52 13.45 8.46
C GLU A 107 -10.31 12.51 7.55
N THR A 108 -11.44 13.01 7.06
CA THR A 108 -12.37 12.25 6.22
C THR A 108 -12.20 12.50 4.73
N ASP A 109 -11.54 13.61 4.36
CA ASP A 109 -11.44 14.02 2.96
C ASP A 109 -10.01 14.42 2.59
N ASN A 110 -9.53 13.90 1.46
CA ASN A 110 -8.33 14.40 0.81
C ASN A 110 -8.69 15.30 -0.36
N PHE A 111 -7.84 16.29 -0.62
CA PHE A 111 -8.04 17.21 -1.72
C PHE A 111 -6.84 17.17 -2.66
N CYS A 112 -7.08 16.81 -3.91
CA CYS A 112 -6.13 17.06 -4.98
C CYS A 112 -6.21 18.52 -5.40
N ASN A 113 -5.05 19.19 -5.45
CA ASN A 113 -4.93 20.59 -5.85
C ASN A 113 -4.10 20.70 -7.13
N TRP A 114 -4.42 21.66 -8.01
CA TRP A 114 -3.67 21.92 -9.24
C TRP A 114 -3.61 23.39 -9.60
N THR A 115 -2.70 23.73 -10.53
CA THR A 115 -2.37 25.13 -10.85
C THR A 115 -3.33 25.82 -11.81
N VAL A 116 -4.03 25.07 -12.63
CA VAL A 116 -4.92 25.61 -13.68
C VAL A 116 -6.24 24.86 -13.65
N ALA A 117 -7.37 25.55 -13.75
CA ALA A 117 -8.68 24.91 -13.81
C ALA A 117 -8.75 23.87 -14.92
N THR A 118 -9.25 22.68 -14.61
CA THR A 118 -9.40 21.55 -15.52
C THR A 118 -10.87 21.17 -15.67
N ARG A 119 -11.19 20.38 -16.69
CA ARG A 119 -12.55 19.88 -16.91
C ARG A 119 -12.75 18.44 -16.51
N VAL A 120 -11.65 17.73 -16.31
CA VAL A 120 -11.68 16.29 -16.08
C VAL A 120 -10.68 15.97 -14.97
N PHE A 121 -11.15 15.24 -14.00
CA PHE A 121 -10.37 14.88 -12.83
C PHE A 121 -10.69 13.42 -12.44
N GLY A 122 -9.68 12.72 -11.98
CA GLY A 122 -9.81 11.41 -11.34
C GLY A 122 -8.86 11.34 -10.15
N ALA A 123 -9.31 10.75 -9.06
CA ALA A 123 -8.48 10.49 -7.90
C ALA A 123 -8.76 9.12 -7.32
N GLY A 124 -7.78 8.61 -6.58
CA GLY A 124 -7.93 7.42 -5.77
C GLY A 124 -6.91 7.39 -4.66
N SER A 125 -7.19 6.64 -3.62
CA SER A 125 -6.25 6.42 -2.53
C SER A 125 -6.27 4.99 -2.04
N PHE A 126 -5.12 4.59 -1.49
CA PHE A 126 -4.96 3.40 -0.67
C PHE A 126 -4.43 3.81 0.70
N ARG A 127 -4.98 3.20 1.74
CA ARG A 127 -4.53 3.39 3.11
C ARG A 127 -4.10 2.04 3.70
N TYR A 128 -2.94 2.04 4.36
CA TYR A 128 -2.32 0.83 4.90
C TYR A 128 -1.91 1.02 6.35
N SER A 129 -2.11 0.00 7.18
CA SER A 129 -1.46 -0.15 8.47
C SER A 129 -0.26 -1.08 8.38
N GLY A 130 0.70 -0.94 9.30
CA GLY A 130 1.89 -1.81 9.38
C GLY A 130 2.99 -1.50 8.37
N VAL A 131 2.99 -0.29 7.80
CA VAL A 131 4.07 0.21 6.94
C VAL A 131 5.20 0.79 7.82
N ASP A 132 6.45 0.56 7.42
CA ASP A 132 7.64 1.09 8.10
C ASP A 132 7.60 2.62 8.15
N THR A 133 7.68 3.19 9.35
CA THR A 133 7.60 4.64 9.55
C THR A 133 8.88 5.39 9.18
N ASP A 134 10.03 4.70 9.16
CA ASP A 134 11.34 5.31 8.87
C ASP A 134 11.65 5.30 7.37
N ASP A 135 11.24 4.24 6.65
CA ASP A 135 11.51 4.06 5.23
C ASP A 135 10.34 3.32 4.53
N PRO A 136 9.19 3.99 4.34
CA PRO A 136 7.95 3.35 3.89
C PRO A 136 8.00 2.83 2.46
N VAL A 137 8.79 3.46 1.57
CA VAL A 137 8.83 3.14 0.13
C VAL A 137 10.20 2.56 -0.24
N ILE A 138 10.27 1.26 -0.45
CA ILE A 138 11.51 0.54 -0.80
C ILE A 138 11.82 0.52 -2.28
N GLY A 139 10.83 0.78 -3.12
CA GLY A 139 11.00 0.82 -4.57
C GLY A 139 9.90 1.62 -5.22
N PHE A 140 10.29 2.35 -6.25
CA PHE A 140 9.38 3.16 -7.06
C PHE A 140 9.95 3.34 -8.46
N ASP A 141 9.10 3.15 -9.46
CA ASP A 141 9.43 3.45 -10.87
C ASP A 141 8.15 3.75 -11.66
N CYS A 142 8.28 4.58 -12.68
CA CYS A 142 7.21 4.93 -13.61
C CYS A 142 7.66 4.83 -15.05
N ASP A 143 6.74 4.39 -15.90
CA ASP A 143 6.92 4.41 -17.36
C ASP A 143 5.79 5.20 -18.03
N THR A 144 6.05 5.64 -19.25
CA THR A 144 5.09 6.39 -20.08
C THR A 144 5.11 5.88 -21.50
N GLY A 145 3.96 5.91 -22.15
CA GLY A 145 3.88 5.46 -23.53
C GLY A 145 2.60 5.94 -24.21
N SER A 146 2.39 5.42 -25.42
CA SER A 146 1.17 5.63 -26.21
C SER A 146 0.76 4.30 -26.82
N GLY A 147 -0.52 3.98 -26.76
CA GLY A 147 -1.06 2.72 -27.28
C GLY A 147 -2.33 2.30 -26.58
N ILE A 148 -2.73 1.06 -26.81
CA ILE A 148 -3.90 0.43 -26.17
C ILE A 148 -3.53 -0.38 -24.93
N ILE A 149 -2.24 -0.51 -24.62
CA ILE A 149 -1.72 -1.23 -23.45
C ILE A 149 -0.82 -0.27 -22.69
N ALA A 150 -1.18 -0.02 -21.44
CA ALA A 150 -0.33 0.67 -20.47
C ALA A 150 0.42 -0.39 -19.65
N THR A 151 1.74 -0.25 -19.50
CA THR A 151 2.59 -1.24 -18.83
C THR A 151 3.24 -0.63 -17.60
N ALA A 152 2.93 -1.13 -16.42
CA ALA A 152 3.59 -0.75 -15.17
C ALA A 152 4.96 -1.45 -15.08
N PRO A 153 6.03 -0.73 -14.72
CA PRO A 153 7.38 -1.28 -14.67
C PRO A 153 7.55 -2.29 -13.54
N SER A 154 8.50 -3.21 -13.73
CA SER A 154 8.95 -4.12 -12.69
C SER A 154 9.97 -3.43 -11.80
N ILE A 155 9.78 -3.50 -10.49
CA ILE A 155 10.72 -3.05 -9.47
C ILE A 155 11.16 -4.22 -8.60
N PHE A 156 12.25 -4.05 -7.85
CA PHE A 156 12.67 -5.03 -6.84
C PHE A 156 11.97 -4.74 -5.52
N THR A 157 11.52 -5.78 -4.83
CA THR A 157 10.85 -5.67 -3.54
C THR A 157 11.33 -6.74 -2.54
N GLU A 158 11.05 -6.50 -1.27
CA GLU A 158 11.36 -7.40 -0.15
C GLU A 158 10.17 -8.34 0.14
N ALA A 159 10.43 -9.46 0.79
CA ALA A 159 9.37 -10.37 1.22
C ALA A 159 8.43 -9.70 2.23
N GLY A 160 7.13 -9.90 2.06
CA GLY A 160 6.09 -9.30 2.91
C GLY A 160 5.71 -7.86 2.54
N SER A 161 6.30 -7.30 1.50
CA SER A 161 5.96 -5.98 0.98
C SER A 161 4.55 -5.95 0.38
N VAL A 162 4.00 -4.75 0.27
CA VAL A 162 2.84 -4.48 -0.58
C VAL A 162 3.31 -3.78 -1.85
N VAL A 163 2.82 -4.23 -2.99
CA VAL A 163 3.07 -3.62 -4.30
C VAL A 163 1.79 -2.94 -4.78
N ILE A 164 1.91 -1.68 -5.15
CA ILE A 164 0.83 -0.87 -5.71
C ILE A 164 1.16 -0.59 -7.16
N ARG A 165 0.19 -0.81 -8.04
CA ARG A 165 0.28 -0.47 -9.45
C ARG A 165 -0.76 0.57 -9.80
N ILE A 166 -0.33 1.58 -10.51
CA ILE A 166 -1.12 2.77 -10.80
C ILE A 166 -1.04 3.02 -12.30
N PHE A 167 -2.19 3.21 -12.92
CA PHE A 167 -2.30 3.52 -14.34
C PHE A 167 -3.12 4.78 -14.51
N SER A 168 -2.67 5.69 -15.37
CA SER A 168 -3.43 6.87 -15.78
C SER A 168 -3.35 7.04 -17.27
N SER A 169 -4.46 7.39 -17.91
CA SER A 169 -4.51 7.69 -19.34
C SER A 169 -5.67 8.61 -19.69
N GLY A 170 -5.63 9.17 -20.88
CA GLY A 170 -6.75 9.86 -21.50
C GLY A 170 -7.78 8.92 -22.18
N ALA A 171 -7.95 7.69 -21.68
CA ALA A 171 -8.78 6.66 -22.29
C ALA A 171 -10.04 6.31 -21.48
N LEU A 172 -11.09 5.82 -22.18
CA LEU A 172 -12.31 5.30 -21.60
C LEU A 172 -12.25 3.77 -21.43
N ASN A 173 -12.91 3.25 -20.38
CA ASN A 173 -13.20 1.83 -20.18
C ASN A 173 -11.98 0.89 -20.15
N PRO A 174 -11.21 0.88 -19.07
CA PRO A 174 -10.12 -0.08 -18.93
C PRO A 174 -10.67 -1.51 -18.81
N VAL A 175 -10.06 -2.44 -19.52
CA VAL A 175 -10.22 -3.87 -19.31
C VAL A 175 -8.92 -4.39 -18.73
N MET A 176 -8.96 -4.84 -17.50
CA MET A 176 -7.81 -5.45 -16.84
C MET A 176 -7.40 -6.73 -17.57
N LEU A 177 -6.14 -6.79 -17.96
CA LEU A 177 -5.50 -8.03 -18.33
C LEU A 177 -4.87 -8.60 -17.06
N ASP A 178 -5.58 -9.54 -16.42
CA ASP A 178 -5.05 -10.24 -15.25
C ASP A 178 -3.84 -11.08 -15.68
N ASN A 179 -2.65 -10.57 -15.38
CA ASN A 179 -1.39 -11.21 -15.72
C ASN A 179 -0.62 -11.73 -14.47
N GLN A 180 -1.21 -11.64 -13.27
CA GLN A 180 -0.49 -11.86 -12.02
C GLN A 180 -0.81 -13.21 -11.36
N ALA A 181 -0.17 -14.28 -11.84
CA ALA A 181 -0.40 -15.64 -11.34
C ALA A 181 0.07 -15.88 -9.87
N ASN A 182 0.86 -14.98 -9.27
CA ASN A 182 1.50 -15.19 -7.96
C ASN A 182 1.28 -14.05 -6.95
N GLN A 183 0.34 -13.13 -7.20
CA GLN A 183 0.07 -11.99 -6.32
C GLN A 183 -1.36 -12.07 -5.80
N GLU A 184 -1.52 -11.87 -4.49
CA GLU A 184 -2.83 -11.80 -3.87
C GLU A 184 -3.34 -10.36 -3.92
N LEU A 185 -4.37 -10.10 -4.73
CA LEU A 185 -5.01 -8.79 -4.83
C LEU A 185 -5.66 -8.45 -3.49
N GLN A 186 -5.21 -7.35 -2.88
CA GLN A 186 -5.78 -6.82 -1.64
C GLN A 186 -6.92 -5.84 -1.91
N GLY A 187 -6.81 -5.04 -2.96
CA GLY A 187 -7.83 -4.09 -3.37
C GLY A 187 -7.51 -3.41 -4.69
N SER A 188 -8.54 -2.87 -5.30
CA SER A 188 -8.41 -2.08 -6.53
C SER A 188 -9.47 -0.97 -6.58
N PHE A 189 -9.19 0.06 -7.35
CA PHE A 189 -10.16 1.08 -7.71
C PHE A 189 -10.01 1.51 -9.16
N THR A 190 -11.08 2.08 -9.71
CA THR A 190 -11.06 2.73 -11.00
C THR A 190 -11.92 3.98 -10.94
N ALA A 191 -11.36 5.13 -11.33
CA ALA A 191 -12.13 6.34 -11.57
C ALA A 191 -11.98 6.76 -13.03
N VAL A 192 -13.11 7.06 -13.68
CA VAL A 192 -13.17 7.55 -15.05
C VAL A 192 -14.01 8.81 -15.06
N SER A 193 -13.46 9.86 -15.65
CA SER A 193 -14.14 11.13 -15.80
C SER A 193 -14.19 11.56 -17.26
N VAL A 194 -15.29 12.13 -17.69
CA VAL A 194 -15.57 12.49 -19.08
C VAL A 194 -16.22 13.86 -19.18
N ALA A 195 -15.58 14.81 -19.86
CA ALA A 195 -16.15 16.12 -20.12
C ALA A 195 -16.33 16.41 -21.62
N GLY A 196 -17.48 16.94 -21.98
CA GLY A 196 -17.75 17.42 -23.34
C GLY A 196 -17.67 16.36 -24.45
N GLY A 197 -17.58 15.08 -24.10
CA GLY A 197 -17.51 13.95 -25.03
C GLY A 197 -16.14 13.78 -25.76
N GLN A 198 -15.12 14.53 -25.38
CA GLN A 198 -13.78 14.47 -26.00
C GLN A 198 -12.61 14.53 -25.02
N GLU A 199 -12.82 14.93 -23.78
CA GLU A 199 -11.78 14.94 -22.75
C GLU A 199 -12.05 13.83 -21.75
N PHE A 200 -11.06 13.01 -21.51
CA PHE A 200 -11.17 11.83 -20.62
C PHE A 200 -9.97 11.75 -19.71
N VAL A 201 -10.18 11.30 -18.48
CA VAL A 201 -9.12 10.85 -17.60
C VAL A 201 -9.56 9.54 -16.97
N LEU A 202 -8.67 8.58 -17.09
CA LEU A 202 -8.72 7.33 -16.34
C LEU A 202 -7.64 7.37 -15.27
N ILE A 203 -7.97 6.92 -14.07
CA ILE A 203 -7.01 6.48 -13.07
C ILE A 203 -7.45 5.10 -12.55
N HIS A 204 -6.53 4.18 -12.52
CA HIS A 204 -6.74 2.84 -11.99
C HIS A 204 -5.60 2.48 -11.05
N GLY A 205 -5.93 1.90 -9.92
CA GLY A 205 -4.96 1.45 -8.93
C GLY A 205 -5.26 0.04 -8.44
N GLU A 206 -4.21 -0.75 -8.24
CA GLU A 206 -4.26 -2.09 -7.68
C GLU A 206 -3.22 -2.27 -6.60
N SER A 207 -3.56 -3.02 -5.57
CA SER A 207 -2.71 -3.33 -4.43
C SER A 207 -2.59 -4.83 -4.26
N PHE A 208 -1.36 -5.31 -4.16
CA PHE A 208 -1.02 -6.73 -4.04
C PHE A 208 -0.12 -7.00 -2.84
N ALA A 209 -0.39 -8.07 -2.11
CA ALA A 209 0.57 -8.62 -1.14
C ALA A 209 1.68 -9.39 -1.88
N PHE A 210 2.93 -9.03 -1.63
CA PHE A 210 4.09 -9.68 -2.23
C PHE A 210 4.80 -10.56 -1.21
N GLN A 211 4.75 -11.88 -1.41
CA GLN A 211 5.20 -12.86 -0.41
C GLN A 211 6.69 -13.16 -0.47
N GLU A 212 7.32 -12.95 -1.62
CA GLU A 212 8.71 -13.33 -1.87
C GLU A 212 9.57 -12.10 -2.18
N GLU A 213 10.85 -12.15 -1.81
CA GLU A 213 11.83 -11.14 -2.23
C GLU A 213 12.16 -11.32 -3.71
N GLY A 214 12.15 -10.23 -4.49
CA GLY A 214 12.49 -10.30 -5.90
C GLY A 214 11.86 -9.22 -6.77
N PRO A 215 11.99 -9.36 -8.10
CA PRO A 215 11.34 -8.46 -9.04
C PRO A 215 9.83 -8.68 -9.04
N THR A 216 9.06 -7.57 -9.05
CA THR A 216 7.60 -7.62 -9.05
C THR A 216 6.98 -8.11 -10.37
N GLY A 217 7.76 -8.18 -11.44
CA GLY A 217 7.24 -8.34 -12.79
C GLY A 217 6.56 -7.08 -13.32
N THR A 218 6.30 -7.02 -14.60
CA THR A 218 5.49 -5.98 -15.23
C THR A 218 4.02 -6.33 -15.13
N ASP A 219 3.16 -5.32 -15.18
CA ASP A 219 1.71 -5.48 -15.28
C ASP A 219 1.14 -4.64 -16.42
N GLU A 220 0.02 -5.05 -16.98
CA GLU A 220 -0.54 -4.46 -18.17
C GLU A 220 -2.03 -4.14 -17.98
N LEU A 221 -2.40 -2.90 -18.30
CA LEU A 221 -3.78 -2.45 -18.37
C LEU A 221 -4.16 -2.21 -19.84
N ASN A 222 -5.20 -2.90 -20.32
CA ASN A 222 -5.78 -2.61 -21.64
C ASN A 222 -6.75 -1.43 -21.53
N ILE A 223 -6.44 -0.33 -22.22
CA ILE A 223 -7.22 0.91 -22.21
C ILE A 223 -8.19 1.04 -23.40
N GLU A 224 -8.34 -0.03 -24.22
CA GLU A 224 -9.24 -0.20 -25.36
C GLU A 224 -9.05 0.77 -26.53
N ILE A 225 -8.62 2.00 -26.29
CA ILE A 225 -8.35 3.01 -27.33
C ILE A 225 -6.89 3.45 -27.24
N THR A 226 -6.32 3.81 -28.37
CA THR A 226 -4.95 4.39 -28.39
C THR A 226 -4.97 5.73 -27.69
N ALA A 227 -4.23 5.84 -26.59
CA ALA A 227 -4.05 7.06 -25.81
C ALA A 227 -2.65 7.12 -25.22
N ASP A 228 -2.23 8.31 -24.82
CA ASP A 228 -1.05 8.47 -23.99
C ASP A 228 -1.34 7.98 -22.56
N TRP A 229 -0.37 7.32 -21.95
CA TRP A 229 -0.51 6.76 -20.62
C TRP A 229 0.74 6.96 -19.76
N ARG A 230 0.55 6.92 -18.44
CA ARG A 230 1.58 6.80 -17.43
C ARG A 230 1.22 5.64 -16.49
N ALA A 231 2.19 4.79 -16.21
CA ALA A 231 2.01 3.66 -15.31
C ALA A 231 3.16 3.61 -14.31
N CYS A 232 2.85 3.39 -13.04
CA CYS A 232 3.81 3.40 -11.95
C CYS A 232 3.67 2.15 -11.09
N THR A 233 4.79 1.72 -10.51
CA THR A 233 4.84 0.65 -9.50
C THR A 233 5.51 1.20 -8.25
N ILE A 234 4.89 0.96 -7.09
CA ILE A 234 5.38 1.35 -5.77
C ILE A 234 5.49 0.09 -4.91
N ALA A 235 6.56 -0.08 -4.17
CA ALA A 235 6.66 -1.12 -3.15
C ALA A 235 6.78 -0.50 -1.76
N LEU A 236 5.90 -0.92 -0.85
CA LEU A 236 5.85 -0.48 0.54
C LEU A 236 6.56 -1.49 1.43
N ARG A 237 7.41 -0.97 2.35
CA ARG A 237 8.10 -1.77 3.36
C ARG A 237 7.19 -2.06 4.54
N MET A 238 7.22 -3.29 4.99
CA MET A 238 6.58 -3.71 6.21
C MET A 238 7.35 -3.19 7.43
N GLU A 239 6.63 -2.67 8.43
CA GLU A 239 7.23 -2.30 9.71
C GLU A 239 7.99 -3.49 10.32
N PRO A 240 9.27 -3.31 10.68
CA PRO A 240 10.03 -4.39 11.29
C PRO A 240 9.38 -4.78 12.62
N THR A 241 8.87 -5.99 12.69
CA THR A 241 8.37 -6.50 13.96
C THR A 241 9.51 -6.59 14.95
N ASN A 242 9.43 -5.82 16.02
CA ASN A 242 10.25 -6.03 17.22
C ASN A 242 9.85 -7.34 17.90
N ILE A 243 9.98 -8.47 17.19
CA ILE A 243 9.84 -9.79 17.82
C ILE A 243 11.01 -9.90 18.80
N PRO A 244 10.74 -10.04 20.10
CA PRO A 244 11.81 -10.25 21.06
C PRO A 244 12.72 -11.36 20.55
N THR A 245 14.01 -11.05 20.40
CA THR A 245 14.98 -11.99 19.82
C THR A 245 14.89 -13.34 20.55
N LEU A 246 15.17 -14.41 19.83
CA LEU A 246 15.17 -15.76 20.41
C LEU A 246 15.95 -15.83 21.74
N SER A 247 16.96 -14.94 21.91
CA SER A 247 17.72 -14.77 23.14
C SER A 247 16.90 -14.21 24.28
N GLU A 248 15.96 -13.27 24.06
CA GLU A 248 15.11 -12.70 25.12
C GLU A 248 14.04 -13.70 25.58
N TRP A 249 13.38 -14.36 24.65
CA TRP A 249 12.45 -15.46 24.95
C TRP A 249 13.20 -16.67 25.53
N GLY A 250 14.37 -16.99 24.97
CA GLY A 250 15.25 -18.04 25.46
C GLY A 250 15.66 -17.77 26.91
N LEU A 251 16.02 -16.55 27.24
CA LEU A 251 16.39 -16.15 28.61
C LEU A 251 15.21 -16.28 29.59
N GLY A 252 14.01 -15.84 29.17
CA GLY A 252 12.77 -15.97 29.95
C GLY A 252 12.39 -17.43 30.22
N ILE A 253 12.42 -18.28 29.20
CA ILE A 253 12.14 -19.71 29.31
C ILE A 253 13.20 -20.39 30.16
N PHE A 254 14.49 -20.08 29.98
CA PHE A 254 15.58 -20.62 30.75
C PHE A 254 15.45 -20.25 32.23
N ALA A 255 15.16 -18.98 32.55
CA ALA A 255 14.94 -18.52 33.93
C ALA A 255 13.75 -19.24 34.58
N ALA A 256 12.65 -19.44 33.85
CA ALA A 256 11.49 -20.19 34.34
C ALA A 256 11.81 -21.66 34.60
N LEU A 257 12.54 -22.31 33.69
CA LEU A 257 12.95 -23.72 33.87
C LEU A 257 13.92 -23.90 35.07
N PHE A 258 14.87 -22.97 35.23
CA PHE A 258 15.78 -22.98 36.38
C PHE A 258 15.01 -22.76 37.70
N GLY A 259 14.03 -21.85 37.72
CA GLY A 259 13.17 -21.63 38.89
C GLY A 259 12.40 -22.89 39.28
N ILE A 260 11.79 -23.56 38.31
CA ILE A 260 11.07 -24.84 38.54
C ILE A 260 12.01 -25.94 39.06
N ALA A 261 13.18 -26.07 38.45
CA ALA A 261 14.18 -27.04 38.87
C ALA A 261 14.67 -26.79 40.29
N ALA A 262 14.94 -25.52 40.66
CA ALA A 262 15.35 -25.13 42.01
C ALA A 262 14.27 -25.45 43.06
N VAL A 263 13.03 -25.09 42.79
CA VAL A 263 11.90 -25.44 43.71
C VAL A 263 11.76 -26.94 43.85
N TRP A 264 11.93 -27.71 42.80
CA TRP A 264 11.83 -29.17 42.84
C TRP A 264 12.96 -29.80 43.69
N VAL A 265 14.20 -29.31 43.54
CA VAL A 265 15.34 -29.77 44.37
C VAL A 265 15.15 -29.43 45.85
N LEU A 266 14.68 -28.21 46.15
CA LEU A 266 14.43 -27.77 47.51
C LEU A 266 13.32 -28.63 48.20
N ARG A 267 12.24 -28.88 47.47
CA ARG A 267 11.16 -29.79 47.98
C ARG A 267 11.65 -31.19 48.23
N ARG A 268 12.52 -31.74 47.38
CA ARG A 268 13.08 -33.09 47.61
C ARG A 268 14.00 -33.15 48.85
N ARG A 269 14.73 -32.07 49.16
CA ARG A 269 15.55 -32.00 50.36
C ARG A 269 14.71 -31.87 51.61
N ALA A 270 13.66 -31.07 51.61
CA ALA A 270 12.74 -30.90 52.75
C ALA A 270 11.96 -32.17 53.13
N VAL A 271 11.75 -33.11 52.20
CA VAL A 271 11.06 -34.40 52.48
C VAL A 271 12.03 -35.46 53.03
N ARG A 272 13.36 -35.23 52.95
CA ARG A 272 14.38 -36.18 53.43
C ARG A 272 15.04 -35.76 54.75
N ALA A 273 14.71 -34.60 55.28
CA ALA A 273 15.06 -34.12 56.61
C ALA A 273 13.93 -34.35 57.59
#